data_2bd79c38231d6e62dea0b58c72fc20e2
#
_entry.id   2bd79c38231d6e62dea0b58c72fc20e2
#
_cell.length_a   1.000
_cell.length_b   1.000
_cell.length_c   1.000
_cell.angle_alpha   90.00
_cell.angle_beta   90.00
_cell.angle_gamma   90.00
#
_symmetry.space_group_name_H-M   'P 1'
#
loop_
_entity.id
_entity.type
_entity.pdbx_description
1 polymer ?
#
loop_
_entity_poly.entity_id
_entity_poly.type
_entity_poly.pdbx_seq_one_letter_code
_entity_poly.pdbx_strand_id
1 'polypeptide(L)'
;MADLPHLSGSEIRDKFLKFYEARAHKILPSASLIPEDPTVMLTIAGMLPFKPIFLGQRRASSPRATSSQKCIRTNDIENVGRTARHHTFFEMLGNFSFGDYFKEEAIAWAWELLTQVYGLPAERIVPSVFEEDDEAFAIWRDKIGIAEHRIQRMGEKDNFWQSGITGPCGPCSELYYDFHPELGDEQIDLEDDSRFIEFYNLVFMQYNKDAEGNLTPLKNKNIDTGLGLERMAQILQQVPNNYETDFILPIIKTAGLIAEIDYSQADEQTKTSLKVIGDHVRAVVHMIADGVTASNTDRGYILRRLIRRVIRHGRLIGIEGNFINQVAETAIALAESAYPHVRERENVIKSQLQREESQFLKTLTRGEKLLAEIIAKAANFSQTKISGKDAFELYDTYGFPLELTQEVASEQGLSVDLEGFEQAMELQKTRSQDSHEAIDLTTQNALGEIVAGSNETSFLGYNKFVTQSQIMGIVVSNDDESRGVSRNAPTQNAPTAAAGDRVQIILDQTPFYGESGGQIGDRGYLSGDDVLIRIEDVQKEGNILVHKGKVERGTVKVGDVVNATIDRACRRRVQANHTATHLLQAALKKIVDDSVSQAGSLVNF
;
A
#
# COMPACT_ATOMS: atom_id res chain seq x y z
N MET A 1 7.42 41.72 6.84
CA MET A 1 7.30 40.26 7.01
C MET A 1 7.91 39.94 8.36
N ALA A 2 7.24 39.16 9.23
CA ALA A 2 7.86 38.68 10.45
C ALA A 2 9.08 37.85 10.07
N ASP A 3 10.22 38.05 10.76
CA ASP A 3 11.46 37.32 10.52
C ASP A 3 11.27 35.90 11.11
N LEU A 4 10.74 34.98 10.29
CA LEU A 4 10.59 33.57 10.69
C LEU A 4 11.95 32.93 10.85
N PRO A 5 12.17 32.09 11.88
CA PRO A 5 13.42 31.36 12.02
C PRO A 5 13.57 30.41 10.83
N HIS A 6 14.64 30.57 10.05
CA HIS A 6 14.96 29.61 8.99
C HIS A 6 15.46 28.31 9.61
N LEU A 7 14.69 27.21 9.48
CA LEU A 7 15.02 25.90 10.01
C LEU A 7 15.13 24.88 8.85
N SER A 8 16.17 24.07 8.90
CA SER A 8 16.29 22.90 8.02
C SER A 8 15.25 21.83 8.34
N GLY A 9 14.95 20.97 7.39
CA GLY A 9 14.04 19.84 7.62
C GLY A 9 14.48 18.93 8.77
N SER A 10 15.79 18.77 8.97
CA SER A 10 16.34 18.02 10.11
C SER A 10 16.06 18.72 11.44
N GLU A 11 16.26 20.04 11.52
CA GLU A 11 15.99 20.82 12.74
C GLU A 11 14.50 20.85 13.08
N ILE A 12 13.61 20.92 12.07
CA ILE A 12 12.16 20.86 12.26
C ILE A 12 11.80 19.50 12.89
N ARG A 13 12.29 18.40 12.32
CA ARG A 13 12.07 17.04 12.85
C ARG A 13 12.56 16.90 14.28
N ASP A 14 13.78 17.32 14.55
CA ASP A 14 14.39 17.24 15.88
C ASP A 14 13.63 18.07 16.94
N LYS A 15 13.24 19.30 16.60
CA LYS A 15 12.46 20.16 17.50
C LYS A 15 11.11 19.54 17.83
N PHE A 16 10.39 18.96 16.84
CA PHE A 16 9.13 18.27 17.07
C PHE A 16 9.29 17.10 18.05
N LEU A 17 10.21 16.20 17.76
CA LEU A 17 10.42 15.00 18.57
C LEU A 17 10.84 15.36 20.01
N LYS A 18 11.78 16.29 20.17
CA LYS A 18 12.24 16.75 21.50
C LYS A 18 11.16 17.50 22.29
N PHE A 19 10.31 18.27 21.61
CA PHE A 19 9.18 18.95 22.25
C PHE A 19 8.20 17.97 22.90
N TYR A 20 7.87 16.88 22.17
CA TYR A 20 6.96 15.85 22.70
C TYR A 20 7.67 14.90 23.67
N GLU A 21 8.97 14.60 23.48
CA GLU A 21 9.77 13.85 24.45
C GLU A 21 9.77 14.53 25.83
N ALA A 22 9.94 15.86 25.88
CA ALA A 22 9.86 16.65 27.10
C ALA A 22 8.47 16.58 27.78
N ARG A 23 7.44 16.11 27.05
CA ARG A 23 6.07 15.86 27.53
C ARG A 23 5.77 14.37 27.72
N ALA A 24 6.82 13.60 28.04
CA ALA A 24 6.76 12.17 28.32
C ALA A 24 6.28 11.30 27.15
N HIS A 25 6.41 11.75 25.89
CA HIS A 25 6.20 10.92 24.74
C HIS A 25 7.47 10.09 24.46
N LYS A 26 7.29 8.79 24.22
CA LYS A 26 8.38 7.94 23.78
C LYS A 26 8.66 8.19 22.31
N ILE A 27 9.88 8.57 21.97
CA ILE A 27 10.30 8.66 20.56
C ILE A 27 10.38 7.24 19.99
N LEU A 28 9.66 7.00 18.91
CA LEU A 28 9.66 5.74 18.18
C LEU A 28 10.23 5.95 16.78
N PRO A 29 11.00 4.96 16.25
CA PRO A 29 11.50 5.03 14.89
C PRO A 29 10.34 4.98 13.89
N SER A 30 10.59 5.50 12.68
CA SER A 30 9.66 5.33 11.56
C SER A 30 9.45 3.85 11.27
N ALA A 31 8.19 3.43 11.16
CA ALA A 31 7.87 2.10 10.66
C ALA A 31 8.21 1.98 9.16
N SER A 32 8.27 0.75 8.67
CA SER A 32 8.46 0.47 7.25
C SER A 32 7.32 1.04 6.40
N LEU A 33 7.64 1.41 5.16
CA LEU A 33 6.64 1.72 4.13
C LEU A 33 5.80 0.50 3.74
N ILE A 34 6.24 -0.72 4.10
CA ILE A 34 5.47 -1.96 3.99
C ILE A 34 4.74 -2.17 5.31
N PRO A 35 3.42 -1.87 5.38
CA PRO A 35 2.67 -1.97 6.62
C PRO A 35 2.39 -3.42 7.03
N GLU A 36 2.20 -3.64 8.35
CA GLU A 36 1.69 -4.91 8.89
C GLU A 36 0.17 -5.08 8.61
N ASP A 37 -0.55 -3.98 8.37
CA ASP A 37 -1.98 -3.98 8.03
C ASP A 37 -2.20 -4.48 6.59
N PRO A 38 -2.84 -5.65 6.38
CA PRO A 38 -3.05 -6.19 5.04
C PRO A 38 -4.07 -5.40 4.20
N THR A 39 -4.82 -4.49 4.82
CA THR A 39 -5.85 -3.69 4.13
C THR A 39 -5.27 -2.53 3.32
N VAL A 40 -4.00 -2.20 3.51
CA VAL A 40 -3.31 -1.12 2.79
C VAL A 40 -1.98 -1.60 2.21
N MET A 41 -1.68 -1.18 0.99
CA MET A 41 -0.46 -1.60 0.29
C MET A 41 0.80 -0.93 0.83
N LEU A 42 0.72 0.33 1.23
CA LEU A 42 1.83 1.14 1.69
C LEU A 42 1.42 1.93 2.93
N THR A 43 2.39 2.35 3.74
CA THR A 43 2.13 3.20 4.91
C THR A 43 1.77 4.61 4.46
N ILE A 44 0.52 5.01 4.66
CA ILE A 44 -0.08 6.27 4.17
C ILE A 44 -0.24 7.34 5.25
N ALA A 45 -0.08 6.99 6.53
CA ALA A 45 -0.27 7.88 7.67
C ALA A 45 0.55 7.44 8.89
N GLY A 46 0.86 8.38 9.77
CA GLY A 46 1.65 8.16 10.98
C GLY A 46 1.02 7.20 11.99
N MET A 47 -0.30 7.14 12.02
CA MET A 47 -1.06 6.30 12.96
C MET A 47 -1.09 4.81 12.58
N LEU A 48 -0.80 4.46 11.33
CA LEU A 48 -1.02 3.12 10.83
C LEU A 48 -0.33 2.00 11.65
N PRO A 49 0.92 2.17 12.13
CA PRO A 49 1.56 1.21 13.02
C PRO A 49 0.87 1.04 14.37
N PHE A 50 0.04 2.02 14.76
CA PHE A 50 -0.67 2.06 16.04
C PHE A 50 -2.15 1.66 15.95
N LYS A 51 -2.68 1.39 14.75
CA LYS A 51 -4.07 0.99 14.54
C LYS A 51 -4.54 -0.14 15.47
N PRO A 52 -3.75 -1.25 15.69
CA PRO A 52 -4.14 -2.28 16.65
C PRO A 52 -4.21 -1.78 18.11
N ILE A 53 -3.43 -0.75 18.46
CA ILE A 53 -3.44 -0.14 19.81
C ILE A 53 -4.70 0.70 19.98
N PHE A 54 -5.05 1.54 19.02
CA PHE A 54 -6.28 2.34 19.03
C PHE A 54 -7.54 1.47 19.13
N LEU A 55 -7.54 0.32 18.45
CA LEU A 55 -8.62 -0.67 18.52
C LEU A 55 -8.62 -1.52 19.81
N GLY A 56 -7.63 -1.35 20.69
CA GLY A 56 -7.50 -2.13 21.92
C GLY A 56 -7.06 -3.59 21.73
N GLN A 57 -6.60 -3.96 20.53
CA GLN A 57 -6.13 -5.30 20.16
C GLN A 57 -4.70 -5.57 20.65
N ARG A 58 -3.90 -4.51 20.81
CA ARG A 58 -2.52 -4.56 21.29
C ARG A 58 -2.31 -3.51 22.39
N ARG A 59 -1.51 -3.82 23.41
CA ARG A 59 -1.12 -2.83 24.43
C ARG A 59 -0.04 -1.91 23.90
N ALA A 60 -0.15 -0.61 24.18
CA ALA A 60 0.91 0.34 23.92
C ALA A 60 2.12 0.08 24.83
N SER A 61 3.33 0.27 24.32
CA SER A 61 4.57 0.20 25.12
C SER A 61 4.79 1.42 26.00
N SER A 62 4.08 2.52 25.72
CA SER A 62 4.02 3.77 26.46
C SER A 62 2.63 4.39 26.27
N PRO A 63 2.05 5.10 27.23
CA PRO A 63 0.78 5.80 27.03
C PRO A 63 0.87 6.96 26.02
N ARG A 64 2.07 7.46 25.75
CA ARG A 64 2.36 8.52 24.79
C ARG A 64 3.50 8.10 23.85
N ALA A 65 3.38 8.46 22.58
CA ALA A 65 4.44 8.24 21.60
C ALA A 65 4.57 9.44 20.66
N THR A 66 5.76 9.60 20.05
CA THR A 66 6.00 10.55 18.97
C THR A 66 6.93 9.92 17.93
N SER A 67 6.74 10.27 16.67
CA SER A 67 7.56 9.75 15.57
C SER A 67 7.57 10.70 14.38
N SER A 68 8.61 10.57 13.54
CA SER A 68 8.60 11.05 12.17
C SER A 68 8.39 9.84 11.27
N GLN A 69 7.17 9.69 10.69
CA GLN A 69 6.79 8.53 9.92
C GLN A 69 6.91 8.80 8.42
N LYS A 70 7.67 7.93 7.73
CA LYS A 70 7.69 7.87 6.27
C LYS A 70 6.32 7.47 5.74
N CYS A 71 5.79 8.21 4.78
CA CYS A 71 4.49 7.95 4.17
C CYS A 71 4.59 7.97 2.64
N ILE A 72 3.79 7.11 1.99
CA ILE A 72 3.60 7.09 0.53
C ILE A 72 2.12 7.24 0.21
N ARG A 73 1.77 8.26 -0.59
CA ARG A 73 0.44 8.44 -1.17
C ARG A 73 0.56 8.59 -2.68
N THR A 74 -0.26 7.86 -3.41
CA THR A 74 -0.23 7.84 -4.89
C THR A 74 -1.56 8.21 -5.53
N ASN A 75 -2.56 8.59 -4.73
CA ASN A 75 -3.88 8.97 -5.22
C ASN A 75 -3.82 10.18 -6.14
N ASP A 76 -2.92 11.13 -5.82
CA ASP A 76 -2.78 12.41 -6.53
C ASP A 76 -1.46 12.51 -7.31
N ILE A 77 -0.96 11.38 -7.82
CA ILE A 77 0.35 11.31 -8.50
C ILE A 77 0.43 12.24 -9.72
N GLU A 78 -0.69 12.50 -10.39
CA GLU A 78 -0.80 13.41 -11.52
C GLU A 78 -0.62 14.88 -11.13
N ASN A 79 -0.90 15.23 -9.88
CA ASN A 79 -0.75 16.57 -9.31
C ASN A 79 0.69 16.86 -8.87
N VAL A 80 1.53 15.83 -8.76
CA VAL A 80 2.95 15.97 -8.40
C VAL A 80 3.68 16.83 -9.43
N GLY A 81 4.39 17.84 -8.95
CA GLY A 81 5.09 18.83 -9.78
C GLY A 81 4.21 19.97 -10.34
N ARG A 82 2.90 19.79 -10.39
CA ARG A 82 1.93 20.78 -10.91
C ARG A 82 1.37 21.68 -9.82
N THR A 83 1.15 21.16 -8.64
CA THR A 83 0.72 21.92 -7.45
C THR A 83 1.90 22.19 -6.53
N ALA A 84 1.72 23.10 -5.59
CA ALA A 84 2.77 23.48 -4.64
C ALA A 84 3.03 22.42 -3.54
N ARG A 85 2.10 21.49 -3.31
CA ARG A 85 2.02 20.71 -2.08
C ARG A 85 1.84 19.19 -2.21
N HIS A 86 1.53 18.65 -3.40
CA HIS A 86 1.34 17.22 -3.58
C HIS A 86 2.67 16.49 -3.75
N HIS A 87 2.89 15.47 -2.92
CA HIS A 87 4.05 14.61 -2.94
C HIS A 87 3.66 13.14 -2.94
N THR A 88 4.48 12.30 -3.58
CA THR A 88 4.38 10.84 -3.47
C THR A 88 4.91 10.36 -2.13
N PHE A 89 6.12 10.81 -1.76
CA PHE A 89 6.73 10.54 -0.46
C PHE A 89 6.74 11.80 0.38
N PHE A 90 6.36 11.67 1.64
CA PHE A 90 6.45 12.74 2.63
C PHE A 90 6.67 12.18 4.03
N GLU A 91 7.13 13.03 4.94
CA GLU A 91 7.28 12.67 6.35
C GLU A 91 6.16 13.30 7.16
N MET A 92 5.48 12.47 7.96
CA MET A 92 4.44 12.89 8.88
C MET A 92 4.99 12.88 10.31
N LEU A 93 5.10 14.04 10.91
CA LEU A 93 5.48 14.20 12.31
C LEU A 93 4.23 14.04 13.16
N GLY A 94 4.22 13.06 14.06
CA GLY A 94 3.05 12.70 14.84
C GLY A 94 3.33 12.59 16.33
N ASN A 95 2.35 13.02 17.12
CA ASN A 95 2.26 12.72 18.55
C ASN A 95 0.96 11.97 18.83
N PHE A 96 1.05 10.97 19.69
CA PHE A 96 -0.01 9.99 19.92
C PHE A 96 -0.29 9.86 21.42
N SER A 97 -1.59 9.80 21.78
CA SER A 97 -2.06 9.44 23.11
C SER A 97 -2.91 8.18 23.04
N PHE A 98 -2.58 7.21 23.85
CA PHE A 98 -3.30 5.93 23.96
C PHE A 98 -4.14 5.92 25.25
N GLY A 99 -5.15 6.79 25.31
CA GLY A 99 -6.06 6.94 26.44
C GLY A 99 -5.49 7.70 27.65
N ASP A 100 -4.50 8.57 27.42
CA ASP A 100 -3.83 9.32 28.50
C ASP A 100 -4.27 10.81 28.51
N TYR A 101 -4.08 11.55 27.43
CA TYR A 101 -4.59 12.91 27.25
C TYR A 101 -5.51 12.99 26.02
N PHE A 102 -6.25 14.11 25.91
CA PHE A 102 -7.20 14.27 24.82
C PHE A 102 -7.14 15.70 24.22
N LYS A 103 -8.28 16.27 23.79
CA LYS A 103 -8.36 17.51 22.98
C LYS A 103 -7.64 18.71 23.62
N GLU A 104 -7.82 18.93 24.91
CA GLU A 104 -7.30 20.12 25.56
C GLU A 104 -5.79 20.21 25.50
N GLU A 105 -5.09 19.15 25.91
CA GLU A 105 -3.64 19.10 25.88
C GLU A 105 -3.13 19.03 24.43
N ALA A 106 -3.80 18.29 23.54
CA ALA A 106 -3.41 18.18 22.14
C ALA A 106 -3.41 19.55 21.46
N ILE A 107 -4.47 20.32 21.61
CA ILE A 107 -4.61 21.67 21.05
C ILE A 107 -3.60 22.63 21.69
N ALA A 108 -3.49 22.63 23.01
CA ALA A 108 -2.61 23.56 23.73
C ALA A 108 -1.13 23.31 23.34
N TRP A 109 -0.69 22.04 23.26
CA TRP A 109 0.69 21.71 22.88
C TRP A 109 0.97 21.97 21.40
N ALA A 110 0.02 21.70 20.52
CA ALA A 110 0.17 22.05 19.10
C ALA A 110 0.35 23.57 18.94
N TRP A 111 -0.47 24.38 19.62
CA TRP A 111 -0.36 25.84 19.60
C TRP A 111 0.98 26.34 20.15
N GLU A 112 1.42 25.80 21.30
CA GLU A 112 2.72 26.13 21.92
C GLU A 112 3.88 25.77 20.99
N LEU A 113 3.87 24.57 20.38
CA LEU A 113 4.88 24.13 19.44
C LEU A 113 4.99 25.11 18.27
N LEU A 114 3.86 25.49 17.68
CA LEU A 114 3.84 26.33 16.49
C LEU A 114 4.29 27.77 16.80
N THR A 115 3.77 28.35 17.87
CA THR A 115 3.99 29.78 18.16
C THR A 115 5.26 30.05 18.95
N GLN A 116 5.65 29.15 19.89
CA GLN A 116 6.79 29.38 20.76
C GLN A 116 8.06 28.64 20.33
N VAL A 117 7.94 27.44 19.77
CA VAL A 117 9.12 26.64 19.36
C VAL A 117 9.49 26.90 17.92
N TYR A 118 8.52 26.93 17.01
CA TYR A 118 8.73 27.27 15.60
C TYR A 118 8.60 28.77 15.30
N GLY A 119 8.01 29.54 16.21
CA GLY A 119 7.94 31.00 16.09
C GLY A 119 6.98 31.48 15.00
N LEU A 120 5.96 30.69 14.66
CA LEU A 120 4.95 31.15 13.70
C LEU A 120 4.11 32.28 14.28
N PRO A 121 3.84 33.34 13.52
CA PRO A 121 2.93 34.41 13.94
C PRO A 121 1.51 33.85 14.15
N ALA A 122 0.95 34.09 15.35
CA ALA A 122 -0.37 33.60 15.72
C ALA A 122 -1.46 34.05 14.75
N GLU A 123 -1.33 35.26 14.21
CA GLU A 123 -2.25 35.87 13.25
C GLU A 123 -2.23 35.20 11.86
N ARG A 124 -1.24 34.34 11.58
CA ARG A 124 -1.18 33.56 10.33
C ARG A 124 -1.71 32.14 10.46
N ILE A 125 -2.09 31.73 11.70
CA ILE A 125 -2.61 30.37 11.93
C ILE A 125 -4.12 30.44 12.03
N VAL A 126 -4.81 29.65 11.21
CA VAL A 126 -6.27 29.54 11.19
C VAL A 126 -6.65 28.10 11.52
N PRO A 127 -7.30 27.83 12.67
CA PRO A 127 -7.79 26.51 12.99
C PRO A 127 -9.15 26.24 12.34
N SER A 128 -9.35 24.99 11.89
CA SER A 128 -10.66 24.43 11.60
C SER A 128 -11.08 23.44 12.67
N VAL A 129 -12.37 23.17 12.78
CA VAL A 129 -12.95 22.12 13.63
C VAL A 129 -14.10 21.44 12.90
N PHE A 130 -14.37 20.20 13.24
CA PHE A 130 -15.58 19.53 12.78
C PHE A 130 -16.83 20.31 13.23
N GLU A 131 -17.79 20.49 12.34
CA GLU A 131 -18.95 21.38 12.55
C GLU A 131 -19.75 21.06 13.83
N GLU A 132 -19.80 19.79 14.26
CA GLU A 132 -20.48 19.34 15.47
C GLU A 132 -19.54 19.29 16.71
N ASP A 133 -18.26 19.63 16.59
CA ASP A 133 -17.29 19.54 17.69
C ASP A 133 -17.20 20.87 18.48
N ASP A 134 -18.25 21.15 19.27
CA ASP A 134 -18.29 22.36 20.14
C ASP A 134 -17.21 22.36 21.22
N GLU A 135 -16.71 21.15 21.63
CA GLU A 135 -15.64 21.05 22.62
C GLU A 135 -14.32 21.60 22.05
N ALA A 136 -13.92 21.16 20.85
CA ALA A 136 -12.71 21.67 20.20
C ALA A 136 -12.83 23.17 19.89
N PHE A 137 -14.00 23.61 19.42
CA PHE A 137 -14.27 25.02 19.16
C PHE A 137 -14.10 25.88 20.43
N ALA A 138 -14.67 25.47 21.57
CA ALA A 138 -14.55 26.16 22.82
C ALA A 138 -13.10 26.21 23.34
N ILE A 139 -12.32 25.15 23.15
CA ILE A 139 -10.89 25.12 23.52
C ILE A 139 -10.11 26.17 22.72
N TRP A 140 -10.30 26.25 21.41
CA TRP A 140 -9.65 27.25 20.57
C TRP A 140 -10.03 28.68 20.97
N ARG A 141 -11.33 28.94 21.18
CA ARG A 141 -11.83 30.26 21.52
C ARG A 141 -11.46 30.69 22.94
N ASP A 142 -11.77 29.85 23.94
CA ASP A 142 -11.77 30.27 25.35
C ASP A 142 -10.43 30.01 26.05
N LYS A 143 -9.68 28.98 25.64
CA LYS A 143 -8.40 28.61 26.25
C LYS A 143 -7.20 29.11 25.46
N ILE A 144 -7.23 28.98 24.14
CA ILE A 144 -6.16 29.50 23.29
C ILE A 144 -6.33 30.99 23.00
N GLY A 145 -7.57 31.47 22.94
CA GLY A 145 -7.88 32.86 22.71
C GLY A 145 -7.98 33.29 21.26
N ILE A 146 -8.26 32.33 20.35
CA ILE A 146 -8.51 32.65 18.96
C ILE A 146 -9.86 33.31 18.80
N ALA A 147 -9.92 34.41 18.05
CA ALA A 147 -11.17 35.08 17.74
C ALA A 147 -12.15 34.16 17.01
N GLU A 148 -13.41 34.14 17.43
CA GLU A 148 -14.43 33.19 16.96
C GLU A 148 -14.55 33.13 15.44
N HIS A 149 -14.49 34.29 14.75
CA HIS A 149 -14.58 34.37 13.28
C HIS A 149 -13.39 33.73 12.55
N ARG A 150 -12.28 33.49 13.25
CA ARG A 150 -11.10 32.80 12.68
C ARG A 150 -11.14 31.29 12.87
N ILE A 151 -12.06 30.74 13.66
CA ILE A 151 -12.22 29.30 13.84
C ILE A 151 -13.25 28.81 12.84
N GLN A 152 -12.81 28.09 11.83
CA GLN A 152 -13.68 27.64 10.73
C GLN A 152 -14.33 26.29 11.08
N ARG A 153 -15.66 26.20 10.93
CA ARG A 153 -16.41 24.94 11.09
C ARG A 153 -16.54 24.29 9.71
N MET A 154 -16.04 23.06 9.59
CA MET A 154 -16.04 22.30 8.34
C MET A 154 -16.75 20.95 8.50
N GLY A 155 -17.26 20.43 7.41
CA GLY A 155 -18.05 19.20 7.41
C GLY A 155 -17.23 17.91 7.52
N GLU A 156 -17.94 16.77 7.39
CA GLU A 156 -17.37 15.43 7.51
C GLU A 156 -16.23 15.18 6.51
N LYS A 157 -16.33 15.74 5.32
CA LYS A 157 -15.32 15.57 4.25
C LYS A 157 -13.93 16.07 4.68
N ASP A 158 -13.87 17.15 5.44
CA ASP A 158 -12.63 17.85 5.76
C ASP A 158 -12.19 17.62 7.21
N ASN A 159 -13.12 17.70 8.19
CA ASN A 159 -12.79 17.60 9.61
C ASN A 159 -13.30 16.34 10.32
N PHE A 160 -13.52 15.23 9.60
CA PHE A 160 -13.76 13.92 10.19
C PHE A 160 -12.84 12.87 9.57
N TRP A 161 -11.77 12.53 10.29
CA TRP A 161 -10.77 11.60 9.79
C TRP A 161 -11.13 10.12 10.04
N GLN A 162 -10.83 9.24 9.08
CA GLN A 162 -11.08 7.81 9.19
C GLN A 162 -9.94 6.97 8.59
N SER A 163 -9.60 5.85 9.26
CA SER A 163 -8.56 4.92 8.81
C SER A 163 -9.09 3.93 7.78
N GLY A 164 -9.35 4.40 6.55
CA GLY A 164 -9.90 3.56 5.47
C GLY A 164 -11.41 3.34 5.58
N ILE A 165 -11.93 2.27 4.96
CA ILE A 165 -13.37 1.96 4.93
C ILE A 165 -13.86 1.55 6.32
N THR A 166 -13.01 0.83 7.08
CA THR A 166 -13.28 0.38 8.45
C THR A 166 -12.10 0.70 9.35
N GLY A 167 -12.35 0.97 10.62
CA GLY A 167 -11.28 1.22 11.60
C GLY A 167 -11.51 2.44 12.47
N PRO A 168 -10.48 2.84 13.24
CA PRO A 168 -10.59 3.97 14.15
C PRO A 168 -10.79 5.28 13.39
N CYS A 169 -11.65 6.13 13.92
CA CYS A 169 -12.02 7.41 13.32
C CYS A 169 -12.46 8.42 14.38
N GLY A 170 -12.63 9.67 13.97
CA GLY A 170 -13.15 10.73 14.82
C GLY A 170 -13.03 12.10 14.20
N PRO A 171 -13.66 13.12 14.83
CA PRO A 171 -13.51 14.50 14.41
C PRO A 171 -12.06 14.95 14.52
N CYS A 172 -11.68 15.92 13.72
CA CYS A 172 -10.34 16.51 13.77
C CYS A 172 -10.40 18.04 13.75
N SER A 173 -9.28 18.63 14.12
CA SER A 173 -9.01 20.05 14.01
C SER A 173 -7.75 20.23 13.19
N GLU A 174 -7.85 20.94 12.08
CA GLU A 174 -6.74 21.19 11.19
C GLU A 174 -6.22 22.61 11.36
N LEU A 175 -4.93 22.80 11.17
CA LEU A 175 -4.28 24.10 11.27
C LEU A 175 -3.76 24.49 9.89
N TYR A 176 -4.22 25.65 9.44
CA TYR A 176 -3.87 26.25 8.16
C TYR A 176 -2.94 27.44 8.37
N TYR A 177 -2.00 27.63 7.45
CA TYR A 177 -1.14 28.80 7.41
C TYR A 177 -1.61 29.76 6.33
N ASP A 178 -1.86 31.01 6.72
CA ASP A 178 -2.24 32.10 5.81
C ASP A 178 -0.97 32.75 5.23
N PHE A 179 -0.76 32.56 3.92
CA PHE A 179 0.35 33.18 3.19
C PHE A 179 0.07 34.65 2.83
N HIS A 180 -1.22 35.06 2.84
CA HIS A 180 -1.69 36.38 2.43
C HIS A 180 -2.55 37.07 3.50
N PRO A 181 -2.02 37.29 4.75
CA PRO A 181 -2.79 37.91 5.82
C PRO A 181 -3.19 39.35 5.51
N GLU A 182 -2.53 40.00 4.54
CA GLU A 182 -2.89 41.33 4.05
C GLU A 182 -4.29 41.39 3.41
N LEU A 183 -4.88 40.25 3.02
CA LEU A 183 -6.24 40.17 2.50
C LEU A 183 -7.32 40.29 3.60
N GLY A 184 -6.90 40.27 4.88
CA GLY A 184 -7.79 40.41 6.03
C GLY A 184 -8.60 39.15 6.35
N ASP A 185 -9.39 39.23 7.41
CA ASP A 185 -10.14 38.09 7.98
C ASP A 185 -11.64 38.11 7.60
N GLU A 186 -12.09 39.02 6.74
CA GLU A 186 -13.52 39.15 6.41
C GLU A 186 -14.06 37.98 5.59
N GLN A 187 -13.17 37.32 4.82
CA GLN A 187 -13.48 36.11 4.04
C GLN A 187 -12.34 35.12 4.18
N ILE A 188 -12.47 34.20 5.13
CA ILE A 188 -11.57 33.06 5.29
C ILE A 188 -12.21 31.87 4.57
N ASP A 189 -11.61 31.49 3.44
CA ASP A 189 -11.97 30.32 2.66
C ASP A 189 -10.80 29.35 2.68
N LEU A 190 -10.89 28.30 3.53
CA LEU A 190 -9.82 27.31 3.67
C LEU A 190 -9.68 26.37 2.46
N GLU A 191 -10.63 26.39 1.51
CA GLU A 191 -10.51 25.68 0.23
C GLU A 191 -9.65 26.48 -0.79
N ASP A 192 -9.35 27.76 -0.51
CA ASP A 192 -8.42 28.53 -1.36
C ASP A 192 -6.96 28.16 -1.08
N ASP A 193 -6.48 27.17 -1.80
CA ASP A 193 -5.12 26.66 -1.75
C ASP A 193 -4.04 27.69 -2.12
N SER A 194 -4.39 28.79 -2.73
CA SER A 194 -3.44 29.87 -3.08
C SER A 194 -3.12 30.73 -1.87
N ARG A 195 -4.01 30.76 -0.89
CA ARG A 195 -3.87 31.55 0.34
C ARG A 195 -3.58 30.69 1.56
N PHE A 196 -4.32 29.57 1.72
CA PHE A 196 -4.27 28.74 2.92
C PHE A 196 -3.67 27.37 2.61
N ILE A 197 -2.71 26.92 3.43
CA ILE A 197 -2.19 25.56 3.35
C ILE A 197 -2.40 24.86 4.68
N GLU A 198 -3.18 23.78 4.70
CA GLU A 198 -3.25 22.86 5.83
C GLU A 198 -1.87 22.25 6.04
N PHE A 199 -1.31 22.33 7.25
CA PHE A 199 0.00 21.79 7.57
C PHE A 199 0.04 20.90 8.80
N TYR A 200 -0.98 20.94 9.67
CA TYR A 200 -1.06 20.12 10.88
C TYR A 200 -2.50 19.69 11.14
N ASN A 201 -2.73 18.39 11.28
CA ASN A 201 -4.03 17.80 11.59
C ASN A 201 -3.99 17.16 12.98
N LEU A 202 -4.95 17.51 13.85
CA LEU A 202 -5.14 16.99 15.21
C LEU A 202 -6.39 16.11 15.21
N VAL A 203 -6.22 14.78 15.19
CA VAL A 203 -7.33 13.82 15.12
C VAL A 203 -7.72 13.33 16.51
N PHE A 204 -8.99 13.43 16.85
CA PHE A 204 -9.59 13.02 18.12
C PHE A 204 -10.24 11.66 17.93
N MET A 205 -9.42 10.60 17.99
CA MET A 205 -9.84 9.22 17.78
C MET A 205 -10.76 8.74 18.90
N GLN A 206 -12.05 8.65 18.63
CA GLN A 206 -13.04 8.24 19.64
C GLN A 206 -14.04 7.19 19.16
N TYR A 207 -14.07 6.87 17.88
CA TYR A 207 -14.98 5.89 17.29
C TYR A 207 -14.24 4.82 16.50
N ASN A 208 -14.88 3.67 16.35
CA ASN A 208 -14.55 2.64 15.37
C ASN A 208 -15.69 2.54 14.36
N LYS A 209 -15.38 2.61 13.06
CA LYS A 209 -16.34 2.44 11.96
C LYS A 209 -16.32 1.00 11.49
N ASP A 210 -17.47 0.36 11.42
CA ASP A 210 -17.65 -1.00 10.87
C ASP A 210 -17.86 -0.99 9.35
N ALA A 211 -18.02 -2.19 8.76
CA ALA A 211 -18.21 -2.34 7.32
C ALA A 211 -19.57 -1.78 6.83
N GLU A 212 -20.56 -1.70 7.70
CA GLU A 212 -21.89 -1.13 7.45
C GLU A 212 -21.91 0.40 7.62
N GLY A 213 -20.79 0.99 8.09
CA GLY A 213 -20.65 2.43 8.31
C GLY A 213 -21.10 2.91 9.68
N ASN A 214 -21.47 2.01 10.61
CA ASN A 214 -21.87 2.40 11.95
C ASN A 214 -20.68 2.80 12.81
N LEU A 215 -20.84 3.85 13.60
CA LEU A 215 -19.85 4.34 14.54
C LEU A 215 -20.09 3.77 15.93
N THR A 216 -19.11 3.08 16.48
CA THR A 216 -19.13 2.59 17.87
C THR A 216 -18.01 3.27 18.67
N PRO A 217 -18.26 3.73 19.92
CA PRO A 217 -17.22 4.35 20.72
C PRO A 217 -16.04 3.40 20.96
N LEU A 218 -14.81 3.92 20.80
CA LEU A 218 -13.61 3.22 21.21
C LEU A 218 -13.56 3.06 22.74
N LYS A 219 -12.85 2.05 23.21
CA LYS A 219 -12.66 1.83 24.65
C LYS A 219 -12.03 3.04 25.35
N ASN A 220 -11.08 3.69 24.70
CA ASN A 220 -10.40 4.89 25.17
C ASN A 220 -10.52 5.98 24.11
N LYS A 221 -10.56 7.22 24.55
CA LYS A 221 -10.34 8.38 23.70
C LYS A 221 -8.84 8.51 23.45
N ASN A 222 -8.43 8.66 22.21
CA ASN A 222 -7.03 8.67 21.81
C ASN A 222 -6.73 9.92 20.98
N ILE A 223 -5.45 10.28 20.88
CA ILE A 223 -4.96 11.34 20.01
C ILE A 223 -4.06 10.73 18.95
N ASP A 224 -4.31 11.12 17.71
CA ASP A 224 -3.43 10.96 16.55
C ASP A 224 -3.21 12.35 15.95
N THR A 225 -1.96 12.68 15.63
CA THR A 225 -1.69 13.94 14.94
C THR A 225 -0.76 13.73 13.76
N GLY A 226 -0.86 14.62 12.76
CA GLY A 226 -0.02 14.60 11.59
C GLY A 226 0.37 16.00 11.14
N LEU A 227 1.63 16.39 11.40
CA LEU A 227 2.23 17.59 10.86
C LEU A 227 3.09 17.20 9.65
N GLY A 228 2.80 17.77 8.47
CA GLY A 228 3.58 17.54 7.26
C GLY A 228 4.93 18.25 7.34
N LEU A 229 6.03 17.47 7.36
CA LEU A 229 7.39 18.04 7.44
C LEU A 229 7.66 18.98 6.26
N GLU A 230 7.30 18.57 5.05
CA GLU A 230 7.50 19.33 3.81
C GLU A 230 6.74 20.66 3.82
N ARG A 231 5.50 20.65 4.30
CA ARG A 231 4.66 21.86 4.42
C ARG A 231 5.21 22.81 5.49
N MET A 232 5.63 22.26 6.62
CA MET A 232 6.25 23.07 7.69
C MET A 232 7.59 23.68 7.24
N ALA A 233 8.40 22.91 6.48
CA ALA A 233 9.64 23.41 5.92
C ALA A 233 9.40 24.51 4.88
N GLN A 234 8.37 24.40 4.03
CA GLN A 234 8.00 25.48 3.11
C GLN A 234 7.72 26.78 3.86
N ILE A 235 6.95 26.71 4.95
CA ILE A 235 6.61 27.87 5.76
C ILE A 235 7.85 28.49 6.39
N LEU A 236 8.68 27.69 7.07
CA LEU A 236 9.83 28.19 7.84
C LEU A 236 11.00 28.63 6.96
N GLN A 237 11.18 27.97 5.80
CA GLN A 237 12.22 28.35 4.84
C GLN A 237 11.75 29.46 3.88
N GLN A 238 10.47 29.87 3.99
CA GLN A 238 9.86 30.94 3.18
C GLN A 238 10.07 30.72 1.67
N VAL A 239 9.90 29.46 1.22
CA VAL A 239 10.01 29.08 -0.18
C VAL A 239 8.63 28.96 -0.83
N PRO A 240 8.49 29.15 -2.16
CA PRO A 240 7.19 29.24 -2.81
C PRO A 240 6.41 27.93 -2.85
N ASN A 241 7.08 26.79 -2.68
CA ASN A 241 6.45 25.47 -2.71
C ASN A 241 7.33 24.44 -1.96
N ASN A 242 6.76 23.29 -1.64
CA ASN A 242 7.44 22.21 -0.92
C ASN A 242 8.68 21.67 -1.66
N TYR A 243 8.71 21.74 -3.00
CA TYR A 243 9.81 21.22 -3.81
C TYR A 243 11.09 22.03 -3.68
N GLU A 244 10.99 23.29 -3.25
CA GLU A 244 12.14 24.19 -3.10
C GLU A 244 12.75 24.17 -1.69
N THR A 245 12.31 23.24 -0.85
CA THR A 245 12.87 22.99 0.49
C THR A 245 14.26 22.34 0.41
N ASP A 246 15.03 22.46 1.48
CA ASP A 246 16.43 22.03 1.59
C ASP A 246 16.66 20.52 1.38
N PHE A 247 15.63 19.70 1.50
CA PHE A 247 15.71 18.23 1.33
C PHE A 247 15.02 17.70 0.06
N ILE A 248 14.48 18.57 -0.81
CA ILE A 248 13.97 18.19 -2.13
C ILE A 248 14.69 18.93 -3.25
N LEU A 249 14.90 20.24 -3.11
CA LEU A 249 15.56 21.07 -4.13
C LEU A 249 16.95 20.54 -4.57
N PRO A 250 17.82 19.99 -3.69
CA PRO A 250 19.09 19.42 -4.15
C PRO A 250 18.92 18.25 -5.13
N ILE A 251 17.87 17.42 -4.97
CA ILE A 251 17.58 16.31 -5.88
C ILE A 251 17.16 16.87 -7.25
N ILE A 252 16.28 17.87 -7.25
CA ILE A 252 15.85 18.60 -8.45
C ILE A 252 17.02 19.22 -9.19
N LYS A 253 17.92 19.91 -8.45
CA LYS A 253 19.12 20.53 -9.03
C LYS A 253 20.07 19.50 -9.62
N THR A 254 20.22 18.32 -9.01
CA THR A 254 21.03 17.24 -9.56
C THR A 254 20.47 16.76 -10.90
N ALA A 255 19.15 16.59 -11.01
CA ALA A 255 18.50 16.24 -12.29
C ALA A 255 18.70 17.37 -13.33
N GLY A 256 18.57 18.63 -12.92
CA GLY A 256 18.83 19.80 -13.77
C GLY A 256 20.27 19.84 -14.30
N LEU A 257 21.26 19.57 -13.43
CA LEU A 257 22.66 19.50 -13.84
C LEU A 257 22.92 18.42 -14.90
N ILE A 258 22.29 17.26 -14.77
CA ILE A 258 22.40 16.17 -15.76
C ILE A 258 21.76 16.58 -17.10
N ALA A 259 20.67 17.34 -17.05
CA ALA A 259 19.99 17.87 -18.23
C ALA A 259 20.62 19.16 -18.80
N GLU A 260 21.66 19.70 -18.15
CA GLU A 260 22.26 21.01 -18.47
C GLU A 260 21.25 22.17 -18.35
N ILE A 261 20.28 22.06 -17.40
CA ILE A 261 19.21 23.03 -17.17
C ILE A 261 19.37 23.68 -15.79
N ASP A 262 19.32 25.01 -15.72
CA ASP A 262 19.14 25.74 -14.48
C ASP A 262 17.66 25.78 -14.11
N TYR A 263 17.27 25.12 -13.01
CA TYR A 263 15.91 25.09 -12.51
C TYR A 263 15.30 26.48 -12.33
N SER A 264 16.09 27.46 -11.87
CA SER A 264 15.58 28.82 -11.61
C SER A 264 15.17 29.55 -12.88
N GLN A 265 15.74 29.22 -14.02
CA GLN A 265 15.51 29.85 -15.31
C GLN A 265 14.61 29.02 -16.25
N ALA A 266 14.25 27.82 -15.84
CA ALA A 266 13.45 26.89 -16.65
C ALA A 266 12.00 27.37 -16.79
N ASP A 267 11.35 27.01 -17.90
CA ASP A 267 9.92 27.18 -18.08
C ASP A 267 9.11 26.25 -17.16
N GLU A 268 7.82 26.51 -17.01
CA GLU A 268 6.97 25.77 -16.06
C GLU A 268 6.85 24.27 -16.40
N GLN A 269 6.89 23.88 -17.67
CA GLN A 269 6.81 22.48 -18.08
C GLN A 269 8.10 21.73 -17.71
N THR A 270 9.24 22.37 -17.92
CA THR A 270 10.56 21.86 -17.52
C THR A 270 10.67 21.78 -16.00
N LYS A 271 10.22 22.82 -15.27
CA LYS A 271 10.15 22.80 -13.81
C LYS A 271 9.28 21.67 -13.29
N THR A 272 8.12 21.44 -13.90
CA THR A 272 7.23 20.33 -13.55
C THR A 272 7.96 19.00 -13.72
N SER A 273 8.64 18.78 -14.82
CA SER A 273 9.41 17.54 -15.04
C SER A 273 10.51 17.34 -14.01
N LEU A 274 11.24 18.39 -13.68
CA LEU A 274 12.29 18.36 -12.66
C LEU A 274 11.74 18.08 -11.25
N LYS A 275 10.59 18.67 -10.90
CA LYS A 275 9.88 18.42 -9.64
C LYS A 275 9.40 16.96 -9.54
N VAL A 276 8.84 16.41 -10.62
CA VAL A 276 8.42 14.99 -10.68
C VAL A 276 9.63 14.07 -10.48
N ILE A 277 10.76 14.34 -11.13
CA ILE A 277 11.99 13.56 -10.94
C ILE A 277 12.44 13.62 -9.48
N GLY A 278 12.48 14.82 -8.87
CA GLY A 278 12.91 15.00 -7.48
C GLY A 278 12.05 14.25 -6.48
N ASP A 279 10.73 14.39 -6.59
CA ASP A 279 9.76 13.70 -5.73
C ASP A 279 9.83 12.18 -5.87
N HIS A 280 9.74 11.70 -7.12
CA HIS A 280 9.65 10.27 -7.36
C HIS A 280 10.97 9.53 -7.06
N VAL A 281 12.14 10.15 -7.31
CA VAL A 281 13.43 9.55 -6.93
C VAL A 281 13.54 9.43 -5.41
N ARG A 282 13.12 10.46 -4.65
CA ARG A 282 13.03 10.38 -3.19
C ARG A 282 12.12 9.22 -2.76
N ALA A 283 10.94 9.08 -3.37
CA ALA A 283 9.99 8.01 -3.07
C ALA A 283 10.57 6.62 -3.35
N VAL A 284 11.13 6.37 -4.54
CA VAL A 284 11.62 5.04 -4.92
C VAL A 284 12.85 4.62 -4.12
N VAL A 285 13.72 5.55 -3.73
CA VAL A 285 14.85 5.31 -2.84
C VAL A 285 14.37 4.74 -1.50
N HIS A 286 13.40 5.38 -0.86
CA HIS A 286 12.84 4.91 0.41
C HIS A 286 12.06 3.61 0.27
N MET A 287 11.28 3.44 -0.81
CA MET A 287 10.53 2.19 -1.05
C MET A 287 11.47 0.99 -1.20
N ILE A 288 12.54 1.13 -1.98
CA ILE A 288 13.54 0.05 -2.17
C ILE A 288 14.32 -0.18 -0.87
N ALA A 289 14.68 0.87 -0.15
CA ALA A 289 15.34 0.76 1.15
C ALA A 289 14.50 -0.05 2.15
N ASP A 290 13.19 0.10 2.12
CA ASP A 290 12.26 -0.65 2.98
C ASP A 290 11.92 -2.06 2.43
N GLY A 291 12.46 -2.45 1.28
CA GLY A 291 12.36 -3.81 0.74
C GLY A 291 11.34 -4.02 -0.37
N VAL A 292 10.73 -2.95 -0.91
CA VAL A 292 9.85 -3.07 -2.07
C VAL A 292 10.68 -3.42 -3.31
N THR A 293 10.23 -4.42 -4.04
CA THR A 293 10.84 -4.84 -5.32
C THR A 293 9.89 -4.55 -6.48
N ALA A 294 10.42 -4.01 -7.58
CA ALA A 294 9.63 -3.68 -8.75
C ALA A 294 8.99 -4.94 -9.37
N SER A 295 7.67 -4.91 -9.57
CA SER A 295 6.87 -6.02 -10.12
C SER A 295 5.71 -5.50 -10.97
N ASN A 296 4.88 -6.41 -11.51
CA ASN A 296 3.67 -6.05 -12.27
C ASN A 296 2.41 -5.94 -11.39
N THR A 297 2.50 -6.26 -10.12
CA THR A 297 1.37 -6.28 -9.19
C THR A 297 1.68 -5.53 -7.90
N ASP A 298 0.65 -5.12 -7.20
CA ASP A 298 0.69 -4.58 -5.85
C ASP A 298 1.67 -3.40 -5.68
N ARG A 299 2.33 -3.34 -4.54
CA ARG A 299 3.30 -2.27 -4.22
C ARG A 299 4.50 -2.21 -5.17
N GLY A 300 4.88 -3.35 -5.76
CA GLY A 300 5.95 -3.40 -6.75
C GLY A 300 5.56 -2.75 -8.07
N TYR A 301 4.27 -2.78 -8.45
CA TYR A 301 3.75 -2.03 -9.57
C TYR A 301 3.83 -0.52 -9.33
N ILE A 302 3.48 -0.07 -8.13
CA ILE A 302 3.61 1.36 -7.74
C ILE A 302 5.06 1.81 -7.89
N LEU A 303 6.02 1.04 -7.34
CA LEU A 303 7.44 1.33 -7.47
C LEU A 303 7.87 1.44 -8.95
N ARG A 304 7.48 0.47 -9.78
CA ARG A 304 7.78 0.45 -11.21
C ARG A 304 7.16 1.65 -11.94
N ARG A 305 5.93 2.02 -11.63
CA ARG A 305 5.25 3.18 -12.19
C ARG A 305 6.02 4.47 -11.90
N LEU A 306 6.46 4.68 -10.65
CA LEU A 306 7.25 5.85 -10.26
C LEU A 306 8.58 5.92 -11.02
N ILE A 307 9.33 4.80 -11.09
CA ILE A 307 10.60 4.75 -11.83
C ILE A 307 10.38 5.12 -13.31
N ARG A 308 9.34 4.58 -13.94
CA ARG A 308 9.05 4.87 -15.36
C ARG A 308 8.63 6.32 -15.59
N ARG A 309 7.91 6.94 -14.65
CA ARG A 309 7.62 8.38 -14.69
C ARG A 309 8.91 9.21 -14.60
N VAL A 310 9.84 8.86 -13.72
CA VAL A 310 11.17 9.52 -13.65
C VAL A 310 11.87 9.47 -15.01
N ILE A 311 11.92 8.28 -15.63
CA ILE A 311 12.61 8.09 -16.92
C ILE A 311 11.94 8.94 -18.02
N ARG A 312 10.61 8.93 -18.09
CA ARG A 312 9.85 9.73 -19.07
C ARG A 312 10.13 11.24 -18.89
N HIS A 313 10.03 11.73 -17.66
CA HIS A 313 10.30 13.17 -17.40
C HIS A 313 11.76 13.54 -17.67
N GLY A 314 12.71 12.65 -17.44
CA GLY A 314 14.09 12.82 -17.88
C GLY A 314 14.21 12.98 -19.39
N ARG A 315 13.48 12.14 -20.16
CA ARG A 315 13.44 12.25 -21.63
C ARG A 315 12.81 13.56 -22.11
N LEU A 316 11.73 14.00 -21.47
CA LEU A 316 11.06 15.27 -21.82
C LEU A 316 11.99 16.50 -21.69
N ILE A 317 12.94 16.42 -20.76
CA ILE A 317 13.93 17.50 -20.56
C ILE A 317 15.29 17.21 -21.22
N GLY A 318 15.36 16.24 -22.15
CA GLY A 318 16.52 15.96 -22.98
C GLY A 318 17.61 15.07 -22.38
N ILE A 319 17.37 14.42 -21.23
CA ILE A 319 18.35 13.49 -20.66
C ILE A 319 18.37 12.19 -21.49
N GLU A 320 19.53 11.84 -22.00
CA GLU A 320 19.77 10.59 -22.73
C GLU A 320 20.49 9.56 -21.86
N GLY A 321 20.16 8.26 -22.06
CA GLY A 321 20.79 7.17 -21.33
C GLY A 321 20.31 7.01 -19.89
N ASN A 322 21.13 6.34 -19.07
CA ASN A 322 20.82 6.06 -17.66
C ASN A 322 21.28 7.24 -16.78
N PHE A 323 20.41 7.72 -15.93
CA PHE A 323 20.69 8.87 -15.07
C PHE A 323 20.15 8.72 -13.63
N ILE A 324 19.19 7.83 -13.39
CA ILE A 324 18.47 7.77 -12.10
C ILE A 324 19.44 7.53 -10.95
N ASN A 325 20.46 6.70 -11.11
CA ASN A 325 21.43 6.40 -10.05
C ASN A 325 22.22 7.64 -9.58
N GLN A 326 22.47 8.60 -10.47
CA GLN A 326 23.16 9.86 -10.09
C GLN A 326 22.23 10.74 -9.24
N VAL A 327 20.93 10.83 -9.63
CA VAL A 327 19.93 11.57 -8.87
C VAL A 327 19.64 10.87 -7.54
N ALA A 328 19.57 9.53 -7.53
CA ALA A 328 19.34 8.73 -6.34
C ALA A 328 20.45 8.88 -5.28
N GLU A 329 21.72 9.09 -5.69
CA GLU A 329 22.80 9.34 -4.73
C GLU A 329 22.54 10.59 -3.88
N THR A 330 22.03 11.66 -4.49
CA THR A 330 21.65 12.87 -3.75
C THR A 330 20.51 12.59 -2.77
N ALA A 331 19.49 11.82 -3.18
CA ALA A 331 18.38 11.44 -2.31
C ALA A 331 18.85 10.55 -1.14
N ILE A 332 19.77 9.62 -1.38
CA ILE A 332 20.37 8.77 -0.35
C ILE A 332 21.14 9.62 0.67
N ALA A 333 22.00 10.53 0.19
CA ALA A 333 22.79 11.42 1.05
C ALA A 333 21.92 12.33 1.94
N LEU A 334 20.79 12.81 1.42
CA LEU A 334 19.84 13.61 2.21
C LEU A 334 19.06 12.78 3.24
N ALA A 335 18.83 11.48 2.95
CA ALA A 335 18.06 10.60 3.81
C ALA A 335 18.90 9.94 4.92
N GLU A 336 20.20 9.71 4.72
CA GLU A 336 21.03 8.83 5.56
C GLU A 336 21.11 9.27 7.03
N SER A 337 21.02 10.57 7.33
CA SER A 337 21.07 11.05 8.72
C SER A 337 19.83 10.66 9.53
N ALA A 338 18.64 10.68 8.91
CA ALA A 338 17.38 10.32 9.56
C ALA A 338 17.06 8.82 9.41
N TYR A 339 17.53 8.22 8.32
CA TYR A 339 17.25 6.83 7.93
C TYR A 339 18.54 6.11 7.50
N PRO A 340 19.44 5.74 8.43
CA PRO A 340 20.75 5.16 8.10
C PRO A 340 20.70 3.92 7.20
N HIS A 341 19.63 3.11 7.33
CA HIS A 341 19.41 1.92 6.50
C HIS A 341 19.29 2.23 5.00
N VAL A 342 18.99 3.48 4.61
CA VAL A 342 18.97 3.89 3.21
C VAL A 342 20.39 3.85 2.63
N ARG A 343 21.38 4.36 3.36
CA ARG A 343 22.80 4.27 2.97
C ARG A 343 23.32 2.83 3.01
N GLU A 344 22.97 2.07 4.02
CA GLU A 344 23.35 0.65 4.14
C GLU A 344 22.87 -0.19 2.95
N ARG A 345 21.75 0.18 2.34
CA ARG A 345 21.15 -0.50 1.19
C ARG A 345 21.41 0.18 -0.16
N GLU A 346 22.34 1.08 -0.25
CA GLU A 346 22.68 1.85 -1.46
C GLU A 346 22.89 0.95 -2.69
N ASN A 347 23.65 -0.13 -2.56
CA ASN A 347 23.92 -1.05 -3.67
C ASN A 347 22.64 -1.73 -4.19
N VAL A 348 21.72 -2.10 -3.28
CA VAL A 348 20.42 -2.70 -3.63
C VAL A 348 19.56 -1.68 -4.36
N ILE A 349 19.51 -0.45 -3.86
CA ILE A 349 18.76 0.66 -4.46
C ILE A 349 19.26 0.91 -5.87
N LYS A 350 20.56 1.17 -6.03
CA LYS A 350 21.16 1.50 -7.33
C LYS A 350 21.05 0.36 -8.35
N SER A 351 21.24 -0.89 -7.93
CA SER A 351 21.12 -2.04 -8.83
C SER A 351 19.69 -2.24 -9.32
N GLN A 352 18.68 -2.07 -8.45
CA GLN A 352 17.27 -2.15 -8.84
C GLN A 352 16.88 -1.02 -9.80
N LEU A 353 17.26 0.21 -9.49
CA LEU A 353 16.98 1.37 -10.34
C LEU A 353 17.61 1.20 -11.71
N GLN A 354 18.89 0.82 -11.78
CA GLN A 354 19.61 0.61 -13.05
C GLN A 354 18.97 -0.49 -13.89
N ARG A 355 18.53 -1.59 -13.26
CA ARG A 355 17.88 -2.69 -13.97
C ARG A 355 16.56 -2.24 -14.59
N GLU A 356 15.69 -1.59 -13.83
CA GLU A 356 14.39 -1.13 -14.32
C GLU A 356 14.55 -0.03 -15.39
N GLU A 357 15.49 0.91 -15.18
CA GLU A 357 15.81 1.97 -16.14
C GLU A 357 16.29 1.39 -17.46
N SER A 358 17.31 0.52 -17.43
CA SER A 358 17.86 -0.11 -18.64
C SER A 358 16.84 -0.98 -19.37
N GLN A 359 15.95 -1.64 -18.65
CA GLN A 359 14.88 -2.44 -19.25
C GLN A 359 13.83 -1.55 -19.92
N PHE A 360 13.38 -0.49 -19.25
CA PHE A 360 12.35 0.39 -19.79
C PHE A 360 12.86 1.21 -20.98
N LEU A 361 14.10 1.70 -20.94
CA LEU A 361 14.70 2.44 -22.06
C LEU A 361 14.71 1.63 -23.37
N LYS A 362 14.83 0.31 -23.31
CA LYS A 362 14.79 -0.56 -24.52
C LYS A 362 13.42 -0.55 -25.21
N THR A 363 12.35 -0.37 -24.45
CA THR A 363 10.97 -0.41 -24.95
C THR A 363 10.36 0.98 -25.12
N LEU A 364 10.84 1.96 -24.36
CA LEU A 364 10.30 3.33 -24.30
C LEU A 364 10.23 3.98 -25.69
N THR A 365 11.33 4.02 -26.40
CA THR A 365 11.39 4.67 -27.74
C THR A 365 10.39 4.07 -28.73
N ARG A 366 10.17 2.74 -28.66
CA ARG A 366 9.17 2.07 -29.51
C ARG A 366 7.76 2.36 -29.05
N GLY A 367 7.53 2.37 -27.73
CA GLY A 367 6.24 2.69 -27.13
C GLY A 367 5.82 4.14 -27.40
N GLU A 368 6.74 5.09 -27.27
CA GLU A 368 6.51 6.52 -27.58
C GLU A 368 6.17 6.70 -29.07
N LYS A 369 6.87 6.02 -29.97
CA LYS A 369 6.57 6.08 -31.39
C LYS A 369 5.17 5.55 -31.71
N LEU A 370 4.82 4.39 -31.16
CA LEU A 370 3.48 3.81 -31.34
C LEU A 370 2.39 4.73 -30.76
N LEU A 371 2.61 5.27 -29.55
CA LEU A 371 1.66 6.19 -28.91
C LEU A 371 1.47 7.47 -29.77
N ALA A 372 2.55 8.03 -30.30
CA ALA A 372 2.46 9.19 -31.21
C ALA A 372 1.66 8.85 -32.49
N GLU A 373 1.84 7.66 -33.07
CA GLU A 373 1.07 7.18 -34.21
C GLU A 373 -0.43 7.03 -33.87
N ILE A 374 -0.75 6.49 -32.69
CA ILE A 374 -2.12 6.35 -32.17
C ILE A 374 -2.77 7.72 -31.99
N ILE A 375 -2.07 8.65 -31.34
CA ILE A 375 -2.54 10.04 -31.14
C ILE A 375 -2.78 10.75 -32.48
N ALA A 376 -1.86 10.63 -33.43
CA ALA A 376 -2.01 11.22 -34.75
C ALA A 376 -3.21 10.64 -35.52
N LYS A 377 -3.45 9.32 -35.41
CA LYS A 377 -4.66 8.70 -35.95
C LYS A 377 -5.92 9.24 -35.30
N ALA A 378 -5.97 9.33 -33.96
CA ALA A 378 -7.11 9.88 -33.24
C ALA A 378 -7.42 11.31 -33.69
N ALA A 379 -6.41 12.17 -33.83
CA ALA A 379 -6.56 13.54 -34.33
C ALA A 379 -7.12 13.59 -35.76
N ASN A 380 -6.61 12.75 -36.67
CA ASN A 380 -7.06 12.67 -38.05
C ASN A 380 -8.53 12.23 -38.22
N PHE A 381 -9.03 11.41 -37.29
CA PHE A 381 -10.41 10.91 -37.28
C PHE A 381 -11.31 11.66 -36.30
N SER A 382 -10.87 12.81 -35.76
CA SER A 382 -11.59 13.60 -34.75
C SER A 382 -12.07 12.74 -33.56
N GLN A 383 -11.31 11.73 -33.21
CA GLN A 383 -11.57 10.89 -32.02
C GLN A 383 -11.10 11.63 -30.78
N THR A 384 -11.86 11.51 -29.71
CA THR A 384 -11.52 12.08 -28.38
C THR A 384 -10.95 11.04 -27.41
N LYS A 385 -10.83 9.77 -27.88
CA LYS A 385 -10.37 8.66 -27.06
C LYS A 385 -9.39 7.77 -27.81
N ILE A 386 -8.34 7.32 -27.09
CA ILE A 386 -7.49 6.20 -27.51
C ILE A 386 -8.24 4.90 -27.18
N SER A 387 -8.24 3.93 -28.12
CA SER A 387 -8.93 2.65 -27.92
C SER A 387 -8.30 1.85 -26.79
N GLY A 388 -9.13 1.10 -26.04
CA GLY A 388 -8.64 0.20 -24.98
C GLY A 388 -7.69 -0.86 -25.51
N LYS A 389 -7.87 -1.33 -26.75
CA LYS A 389 -6.96 -2.29 -27.41
C LYS A 389 -5.57 -1.68 -27.66
N ASP A 390 -5.49 -0.45 -28.17
CA ASP A 390 -4.22 0.22 -28.42
C ASP A 390 -3.49 0.51 -27.10
N ALA A 391 -4.22 0.94 -26.08
CA ALA A 391 -3.68 1.15 -24.73
C ALA A 391 -3.18 -0.17 -24.11
N PHE A 392 -3.88 -1.28 -24.36
CA PHE A 392 -3.46 -2.61 -23.91
C PHE A 392 -2.21 -3.10 -24.65
N GLU A 393 -2.07 -2.87 -25.95
CA GLU A 393 -0.86 -3.18 -26.70
C GLU A 393 0.37 -2.43 -26.17
N LEU A 394 0.21 -1.14 -25.86
CA LEU A 394 1.25 -0.33 -25.19
C LEU A 394 1.65 -0.91 -23.84
N TYR A 395 0.68 -1.36 -23.05
CA TYR A 395 0.91 -1.95 -21.74
C TYR A 395 1.61 -3.31 -21.82
N ASP A 396 1.05 -4.22 -22.59
CA ASP A 396 1.46 -5.62 -22.64
C ASP A 396 2.78 -5.83 -23.41
N THR A 397 2.91 -5.20 -24.58
CA THR A 397 4.04 -5.41 -25.48
C THR A 397 5.22 -4.49 -25.17
N TYR A 398 4.94 -3.23 -24.83
CA TYR A 398 5.98 -2.22 -24.61
C TYR A 398 6.21 -1.89 -23.13
N GLY A 399 5.39 -2.45 -22.25
CA GLY A 399 5.50 -2.19 -20.82
C GLY A 399 5.18 -0.75 -20.45
N PHE A 400 4.38 -0.05 -21.25
CA PHE A 400 3.91 1.30 -20.98
C PHE A 400 2.76 1.23 -19.95
N PRO A 401 2.90 1.72 -18.73
CA PRO A 401 1.79 1.70 -17.78
C PRO A 401 0.56 2.40 -18.35
N LEU A 402 -0.63 1.87 -18.05
CA LEU A 402 -1.89 2.47 -18.51
C LEU A 402 -1.98 3.94 -18.14
N GLU A 403 -1.61 4.27 -16.91
CA GLU A 403 -1.65 5.63 -16.38
C GLU A 403 -0.69 6.57 -17.10
N LEU A 404 0.45 6.04 -17.57
CA LEU A 404 1.38 6.82 -18.39
C LEU A 404 0.78 7.12 -19.77
N THR A 405 0.07 6.14 -20.35
CA THR A 405 -0.70 6.35 -21.59
C THR A 405 -1.81 7.39 -21.40
N GLN A 406 -2.52 7.33 -20.26
CA GLN A 406 -3.56 8.32 -19.90
C GLN A 406 -2.96 9.72 -19.74
N GLU A 407 -1.83 9.86 -19.07
CA GLU A 407 -1.14 11.13 -18.86
C GLU A 407 -0.76 11.78 -20.21
N VAL A 408 -0.11 11.01 -21.09
CA VAL A 408 0.27 11.50 -22.43
C VAL A 408 -0.95 11.84 -23.29
N ALA A 409 -1.99 11.01 -23.22
CA ALA A 409 -3.25 11.27 -23.93
C ALA A 409 -3.90 12.57 -23.45
N SER A 410 -3.98 12.78 -22.14
CA SER A 410 -4.56 13.99 -21.52
C SER A 410 -3.80 15.27 -21.90
N GLU A 411 -2.46 15.21 -21.99
CA GLU A 411 -1.63 16.33 -22.48
C GLU A 411 -1.98 16.74 -23.91
N GLN A 412 -2.55 15.82 -24.69
CA GLN A 412 -3.00 16.05 -26.07
C GLN A 412 -4.53 16.24 -26.19
N GLY A 413 -5.24 16.40 -25.07
CA GLY A 413 -6.69 16.57 -25.03
C GLY A 413 -7.48 15.30 -25.34
N LEU A 414 -6.86 14.13 -25.24
CA LEU A 414 -7.48 12.82 -25.44
C LEU A 414 -7.72 12.11 -24.11
N SER A 415 -8.71 11.22 -24.07
CA SER A 415 -8.91 10.26 -22.98
C SER A 415 -8.55 8.84 -23.45
N VAL A 416 -8.54 7.87 -22.52
CA VAL A 416 -8.32 6.44 -22.82
C VAL A 416 -9.59 5.65 -22.52
N ASP A 417 -9.92 4.70 -23.37
CA ASP A 417 -11.03 3.76 -23.18
C ASP A 417 -10.63 2.70 -22.16
N LEU A 418 -10.97 2.95 -20.89
CA LEU A 418 -10.61 2.07 -19.77
C LEU A 418 -11.38 0.75 -19.80
N GLU A 419 -12.65 0.79 -20.18
CA GLU A 419 -13.49 -0.41 -20.27
C GLU A 419 -12.96 -1.37 -21.34
N GLY A 420 -12.61 -0.84 -22.51
CA GLY A 420 -11.97 -1.65 -23.57
C GLY A 420 -10.59 -2.17 -23.17
N PHE A 421 -9.83 -1.44 -22.35
CA PHE A 421 -8.57 -1.90 -21.81
C PHE A 421 -8.76 -3.07 -20.83
N GLU A 422 -9.72 -2.96 -19.91
CA GLU A 422 -10.06 -4.01 -18.94
C GLU A 422 -10.53 -5.28 -19.63
N GLN A 423 -11.36 -5.15 -20.68
CA GLN A 423 -11.79 -6.28 -21.51
C GLN A 423 -10.61 -6.97 -22.20
N ALA A 424 -9.66 -6.20 -22.75
CA ALA A 424 -8.46 -6.76 -23.38
C ALA A 424 -7.55 -7.46 -22.36
N MET A 425 -7.42 -6.91 -21.14
CA MET A 425 -6.69 -7.50 -20.02
C MET A 425 -7.31 -8.83 -19.58
N GLU A 426 -8.65 -8.89 -19.45
CA GLU A 426 -9.37 -10.10 -19.04
C GLU A 426 -9.27 -11.20 -20.11
N LEU A 427 -9.38 -10.82 -21.38
CA LEU A 427 -9.16 -11.76 -22.51
C LEU A 427 -7.75 -12.38 -22.47
N GLN A 428 -6.74 -11.62 -22.09
CA GLN A 428 -5.39 -12.15 -21.95
C GLN A 428 -5.22 -13.03 -20.72
N LYS A 429 -5.79 -12.64 -19.58
CA LYS A 429 -5.85 -13.48 -18.38
C LYS A 429 -6.47 -14.84 -18.71
N THR A 430 -7.63 -14.83 -19.39
CA THR A 430 -8.33 -16.04 -19.81
C THR A 430 -7.44 -16.89 -20.73
N ARG A 431 -6.77 -16.30 -21.73
CA ARG A 431 -5.83 -17.03 -22.61
C ARG A 431 -4.61 -17.58 -21.86
N SER A 432 -4.13 -16.89 -20.84
CA SER A 432 -3.05 -17.37 -19.97
C SER A 432 -3.52 -18.46 -19.00
N GLN A 433 -4.78 -18.43 -18.58
CA GLN A 433 -5.42 -19.42 -17.73
C GLN A 433 -5.82 -20.68 -18.50
N ASP A 434 -6.22 -20.57 -19.78
CA ASP A 434 -6.49 -21.71 -20.67
C ASP A 434 -5.22 -22.56 -20.94
N SER A 435 -4.04 -22.03 -20.65
CA SER A 435 -2.77 -22.78 -20.63
C SER A 435 -2.47 -23.44 -19.27
N HIS A 436 -3.22 -23.10 -18.20
CA HIS A 436 -3.23 -23.76 -16.90
C HIS A 436 -4.67 -24.18 -16.60
N GLU A 437 -4.89 -25.47 -16.35
CA GLU A 437 -6.18 -26.14 -16.14
C GLU A 437 -7.23 -25.26 -15.44
N ALA A 438 -8.43 -25.17 -16.04
CA ALA A 438 -9.55 -24.36 -15.60
C ALA A 438 -9.93 -24.66 -14.13
N ILE A 439 -9.85 -23.64 -13.27
CA ILE A 439 -10.41 -23.68 -11.91
C ILE A 439 -11.92 -23.43 -12.04
N ASP A 440 -12.72 -24.44 -11.73
CA ASP A 440 -14.19 -24.37 -11.79
C ASP A 440 -14.73 -23.44 -10.67
N LEU A 441 -15.16 -22.23 -11.06
CA LEU A 441 -15.72 -21.21 -10.18
C LEU A 441 -17.01 -21.66 -9.47
N THR A 442 -17.73 -22.66 -10.00
CA THR A 442 -18.94 -23.22 -9.41
C THR A 442 -18.64 -24.04 -8.15
N THR A 443 -17.46 -24.66 -8.11
CA THR A 443 -16.98 -25.45 -6.97
C THR A 443 -16.57 -24.54 -5.79
N GLN A 444 -16.08 -23.33 -6.07
CA GLN A 444 -15.69 -22.36 -5.03
C GLN A 444 -16.89 -21.81 -4.24
N ASN A 445 -18.05 -21.61 -4.87
CA ASN A 445 -19.23 -21.10 -4.17
C ASN A 445 -19.83 -22.15 -3.20
N ALA A 446 -19.89 -23.43 -3.58
CA ALA A 446 -20.37 -24.51 -2.71
C ALA A 446 -19.40 -24.78 -1.55
N LEU A 447 -18.09 -24.65 -1.80
CA LEU A 447 -17.08 -24.75 -0.76
C LEU A 447 -17.16 -23.60 0.24
N GLY A 448 -17.40 -22.37 -0.24
CA GLY A 448 -17.53 -21.16 0.57
C GLY A 448 -18.68 -21.26 1.60
N GLU A 449 -19.82 -21.83 1.22
CA GLU A 449 -20.96 -22.04 2.11
C GLU A 449 -20.64 -23.07 3.22
N ILE A 450 -19.92 -24.15 2.88
CA ILE A 450 -19.51 -25.18 3.85
C ILE A 450 -18.45 -24.61 4.81
N VAL A 451 -17.48 -23.85 4.28
CA VAL A 451 -16.41 -23.20 5.06
C VAL A 451 -17.02 -22.19 6.06
N ALA A 452 -18.01 -21.39 5.63
CA ALA A 452 -18.70 -20.43 6.50
C ALA A 452 -19.49 -21.07 7.63
N GLY A 453 -19.94 -22.33 7.45
CA GLY A 453 -20.73 -23.09 8.44
C GLY A 453 -19.93 -24.12 9.25
N SER A 454 -18.64 -24.33 8.96
CA SER A 454 -17.83 -25.39 9.58
C SER A 454 -16.89 -24.85 10.65
N ASN A 455 -16.64 -25.67 11.69
CA ASN A 455 -15.61 -25.41 12.69
C ASN A 455 -14.20 -25.60 12.10
N GLU A 456 -13.20 -24.99 12.73
CA GLU A 456 -11.77 -25.10 12.36
C GLU A 456 -11.31 -26.56 12.27
N THR A 457 -10.51 -26.91 11.24
CA THR A 457 -9.89 -28.23 11.11
C THR A 457 -8.65 -28.31 12.02
N SER A 458 -8.62 -29.27 12.93
CA SER A 458 -7.45 -29.50 13.80
C SER A 458 -6.32 -30.21 13.05
N PHE A 459 -5.19 -29.52 12.84
CA PHE A 459 -4.01 -30.11 12.19
C PHE A 459 -3.13 -30.87 13.17
N LEU A 460 -2.95 -32.18 12.95
CA LEU A 460 -2.17 -33.09 13.80
C LEU A 460 -0.89 -33.61 13.13
N GLY A 461 -0.60 -33.17 11.90
CA GLY A 461 0.44 -33.72 11.04
C GLY A 461 1.88 -33.48 11.46
N TYR A 462 2.15 -32.68 12.51
CA TYR A 462 3.49 -32.61 13.09
C TYR A 462 3.89 -33.86 13.86
N ASN A 463 2.92 -34.52 14.53
CA ASN A 463 3.18 -35.63 15.43
C ASN A 463 2.54 -36.96 14.99
N LYS A 464 1.58 -36.92 14.04
CA LYS A 464 0.83 -38.09 13.61
C LYS A 464 0.87 -38.23 12.08
N PHE A 465 0.95 -39.44 11.59
CA PHE A 465 0.88 -39.80 10.19
C PHE A 465 -0.42 -40.50 9.82
N VAL A 466 -1.16 -40.94 10.83
CA VAL A 466 -2.48 -41.55 10.71
C VAL A 466 -3.36 -40.99 11.82
N THR A 467 -4.59 -40.63 11.48
CA THR A 467 -5.58 -40.12 12.47
C THR A 467 -6.95 -40.60 12.05
N GLN A 468 -7.76 -41.01 13.02
CA GLN A 468 -9.19 -41.22 12.82
C GLN A 468 -9.88 -39.87 12.79
N SER A 469 -10.66 -39.60 11.74
CA SER A 469 -11.25 -38.28 11.47
C SER A 469 -12.68 -38.42 11.02
N GLN A 470 -13.53 -37.46 11.37
CA GLN A 470 -14.91 -37.39 10.93
C GLN A 470 -15.06 -36.46 9.73
N ILE A 471 -15.82 -36.88 8.73
CA ILE A 471 -16.13 -36.08 7.54
C ILE A 471 -17.18 -35.03 7.89
N MET A 472 -16.80 -33.76 7.79
CA MET A 472 -17.64 -32.60 8.10
C MET A 472 -18.37 -32.05 6.86
N GLY A 473 -17.79 -32.24 5.66
CA GLY A 473 -18.35 -31.75 4.40
C GLY A 473 -17.81 -32.51 3.20
N ILE A 474 -18.62 -32.65 2.16
CA ILE A 474 -18.24 -33.27 0.88
C ILE A 474 -18.79 -32.40 -0.25
N VAL A 475 -17.91 -32.04 -1.19
CA VAL A 475 -18.27 -31.44 -2.48
C VAL A 475 -17.85 -32.41 -3.56
N VAL A 476 -18.78 -32.77 -4.47
CA VAL A 476 -18.52 -33.65 -5.60
C VAL A 476 -18.33 -32.81 -6.86
N SER A 477 -17.21 -33.01 -7.57
CA SER A 477 -16.93 -32.37 -8.86
C SER A 477 -17.34 -33.33 -9.99
N ASN A 478 -18.21 -32.88 -10.88
CA ASN A 478 -18.65 -33.66 -12.03
C ASN A 478 -17.76 -33.36 -13.25
N ASP A 479 -16.62 -34.04 -13.37
CA ASP A 479 -15.82 -34.09 -14.59
C ASP A 479 -16.26 -35.31 -15.45
N ASP A 480 -17.27 -35.14 -16.28
CA ASP A 480 -17.61 -36.10 -17.32
C ASP A 480 -17.44 -35.44 -18.70
N GLU A 481 -16.17 -35.13 -19.06
CA GLU A 481 -15.82 -34.70 -20.42
C GLU A 481 -15.94 -35.79 -21.48
N SER A 482 -16.21 -37.06 -21.09
CA SER A 482 -16.28 -38.17 -22.03
C SER A 482 -17.65 -38.39 -22.68
N ARG A 483 -18.69 -37.65 -22.30
CA ARG A 483 -20.05 -37.80 -22.83
C ARG A 483 -20.74 -36.49 -23.19
N GLY A 484 -20.19 -35.65 -23.98
CA GLY A 484 -20.84 -34.61 -24.79
C GLY A 484 -22.20 -34.01 -24.33
N VAL A 485 -22.51 -33.98 -23.02
CA VAL A 485 -23.72 -33.40 -22.44
C VAL A 485 -23.33 -32.44 -21.33
N SER A 486 -23.24 -31.18 -21.70
CA SER A 486 -23.22 -30.07 -20.75
C SER A 486 -24.51 -30.10 -19.94
N ARG A 487 -24.47 -30.54 -18.70
CA ARG A 487 -25.52 -30.31 -17.72
C ARG A 487 -24.99 -29.26 -16.73
N ASN A 488 -25.41 -28.02 -16.92
CA ASN A 488 -25.40 -26.99 -15.89
C ASN A 488 -26.36 -27.44 -14.75
N ALA A 489 -25.90 -28.30 -13.84
CA ALA A 489 -26.52 -28.53 -12.56
C ALA A 489 -25.67 -27.85 -11.49
N PRO A 490 -26.27 -27.05 -10.58
CA PRO A 490 -25.52 -26.45 -9.49
C PRO A 490 -24.92 -27.58 -8.64
N THR A 491 -23.62 -27.46 -8.34
CA THR A 491 -22.90 -28.30 -7.38
C THR A 491 -23.59 -28.12 -6.02
N GLN A 492 -24.44 -29.08 -5.64
CA GLN A 492 -25.06 -29.08 -4.32
C GLN A 492 -24.10 -29.73 -3.32
N ASN A 493 -24.17 -29.27 -2.08
CA ASN A 493 -23.59 -29.94 -0.93
C ASN A 493 -24.13 -31.39 -0.91
N ALA A 494 -23.38 -32.33 -1.52
CA ALA A 494 -23.87 -33.69 -1.71
C ALA A 494 -23.65 -34.46 -0.41
N PRO A 495 -24.70 -35.02 0.22
CA PRO A 495 -24.52 -35.80 1.44
C PRO A 495 -23.74 -37.11 1.24
N THR A 496 -23.51 -37.53 -0.03
CA THR A 496 -22.83 -38.79 -0.37
C THR A 496 -22.02 -38.68 -1.66
N ALA A 497 -20.88 -39.36 -1.71
CA ALA A 497 -20.03 -39.54 -2.91
C ALA A 497 -19.75 -41.05 -3.10
N ALA A 498 -19.68 -41.51 -4.37
CA ALA A 498 -19.52 -42.92 -4.75
C ALA A 498 -18.19 -43.16 -5.53
N ALA A 499 -17.83 -44.43 -5.69
CA ALA A 499 -16.67 -44.86 -6.45
C ALA A 499 -16.67 -44.25 -7.87
N GLY A 500 -15.56 -43.57 -8.24
CA GLY A 500 -15.39 -42.82 -9.47
C GLY A 500 -15.48 -41.32 -9.34
N ASP A 501 -16.17 -40.81 -8.30
CA ASP A 501 -16.37 -39.38 -8.08
C ASP A 501 -15.08 -38.68 -7.66
N ARG A 502 -14.83 -37.48 -8.21
CA ARG A 502 -13.85 -36.53 -7.68
C ARG A 502 -14.50 -35.72 -6.56
N VAL A 503 -13.79 -35.63 -5.44
CA VAL A 503 -14.32 -35.06 -4.21
C VAL A 503 -13.40 -34.05 -3.58
N GLN A 504 -13.99 -33.08 -2.89
CA GLN A 504 -13.32 -32.21 -1.94
C GLN A 504 -13.95 -32.47 -0.56
N ILE A 505 -13.13 -32.90 0.39
CA ILE A 505 -13.56 -33.36 1.72
C ILE A 505 -12.97 -32.48 2.80
N ILE A 506 -13.81 -32.08 3.74
CA ILE A 506 -13.44 -31.37 4.97
C ILE A 506 -13.53 -32.36 6.14
N LEU A 507 -12.46 -32.40 6.96
CA LEU A 507 -12.38 -33.23 8.15
C LEU A 507 -12.35 -32.36 9.41
N ASP A 508 -12.84 -32.91 10.54
CA ASP A 508 -12.72 -32.30 11.88
C ASP A 508 -11.25 -32.15 12.32
N GLN A 509 -10.44 -33.19 12.04
CA GLN A 509 -9.01 -33.22 12.30
C GLN A 509 -8.27 -33.98 11.22
N THR A 510 -6.98 -33.66 10.98
CA THR A 510 -6.24 -34.29 9.88
C THR A 510 -4.73 -34.33 10.14
N PRO A 511 -4.03 -35.38 9.69
CA PRO A 511 -2.56 -35.42 9.64
C PRO A 511 -2.01 -34.81 8.33
N PHE A 512 -2.86 -34.48 7.36
CA PHE A 512 -2.46 -33.94 6.06
C PHE A 512 -2.06 -32.48 6.16
N TYR A 513 -0.88 -32.13 5.66
CA TYR A 513 -0.41 -30.75 5.52
C TYR A 513 -1.12 -30.08 4.33
N GLY A 514 -1.74 -28.94 4.54
CA GLY A 514 -2.28 -28.12 3.45
C GLY A 514 -1.20 -27.25 2.83
N GLU A 515 -1.30 -27.03 1.51
CA GLU A 515 -0.35 -26.20 0.79
C GLU A 515 -0.16 -24.84 1.48
N SER A 516 1.09 -24.53 1.82
CA SER A 516 1.46 -23.32 2.54
C SER A 516 2.97 -23.06 2.44
N GLY A 517 3.37 -21.77 2.39
CA GLY A 517 4.77 -21.38 2.37
C GLY A 517 5.57 -21.93 1.18
N GLY A 518 4.90 -22.15 0.04
CA GLY A 518 5.50 -22.73 -1.16
C GLY A 518 5.66 -24.27 -1.13
N GLN A 519 5.31 -24.92 -0.02
CA GLN A 519 5.28 -26.38 0.09
C GLN A 519 3.92 -26.90 -0.36
N ILE A 520 3.90 -27.87 -1.27
CA ILE A 520 2.68 -28.55 -1.75
C ILE A 520 1.95 -29.30 -0.63
N GLY A 521 0.64 -29.50 -0.83
CA GLY A 521 -0.19 -30.33 0.04
C GLY A 521 0.23 -31.79 0.05
N ASP A 522 -0.13 -32.49 1.14
CA ASP A 522 0.16 -33.92 1.27
C ASP A 522 -0.75 -34.78 0.38
N ARG A 523 -0.24 -35.97 0.08
CA ARG A 523 -0.98 -37.06 -0.57
C ARG A 523 -1.16 -38.23 0.38
N GLY A 524 -2.18 -39.05 0.10
CA GLY A 524 -2.46 -40.24 0.91
C GLY A 524 -3.85 -40.80 0.69
N TYR A 525 -4.42 -41.38 1.72
CA TYR A 525 -5.71 -42.06 1.63
C TYR A 525 -6.60 -41.75 2.84
N LEU A 526 -7.92 -41.64 2.58
CA LEU A 526 -8.94 -41.78 3.60
C LEU A 526 -9.57 -43.17 3.44
N SER A 527 -9.55 -43.98 4.49
CA SER A 527 -10.05 -45.37 4.44
C SER A 527 -11.07 -45.63 5.55
N GLY A 528 -12.15 -46.31 5.22
CA GLY A 528 -13.16 -46.88 6.12
C GLY A 528 -13.37 -48.38 5.83
N ASP A 529 -14.39 -49.00 6.42
CA ASP A 529 -14.62 -50.46 6.28
C ASP A 529 -14.77 -50.87 4.81
N ASP A 530 -15.59 -50.17 4.02
CA ASP A 530 -15.80 -50.42 2.59
C ASP A 530 -15.41 -49.26 1.68
N VAL A 531 -14.82 -48.21 2.23
CA VAL A 531 -14.46 -46.97 1.53
C VAL A 531 -12.96 -46.79 1.42
N LEU A 532 -12.53 -46.39 0.21
CA LEU A 532 -11.18 -45.91 -0.05
C LEU A 532 -11.23 -44.67 -0.93
N ILE A 533 -10.64 -43.59 -0.43
CA ILE A 533 -10.54 -42.31 -1.13
C ILE A 533 -9.06 -41.96 -1.24
N ARG A 534 -8.56 -41.77 -2.45
CA ARG A 534 -7.21 -41.32 -2.71
C ARG A 534 -7.19 -39.79 -2.66
N ILE A 535 -6.37 -39.24 -1.77
CA ILE A 535 -6.12 -37.79 -1.68
C ILE A 535 -4.91 -37.44 -2.52
N GLU A 536 -5.09 -36.53 -3.45
CA GLU A 536 -4.10 -36.09 -4.43
C GLU A 536 -3.45 -34.77 -4.05
N ASP A 537 -4.19 -33.92 -3.31
CA ASP A 537 -3.75 -32.61 -2.84
C ASP A 537 -4.57 -32.15 -1.64
N VAL A 538 -3.99 -31.22 -0.83
CA VAL A 538 -4.69 -30.58 0.29
C VAL A 538 -4.43 -29.08 0.27
N GLN A 539 -5.49 -28.32 0.20
CA GLN A 539 -5.47 -26.87 0.15
C GLN A 539 -5.93 -26.27 1.49
N LYS A 540 -5.41 -25.08 1.81
CA LYS A 540 -5.79 -24.36 3.02
C LYS A 540 -6.72 -23.20 2.66
N GLU A 541 -7.96 -23.23 3.17
CA GLU A 541 -8.97 -22.19 3.04
C GLU A 541 -9.27 -21.60 4.43
N GLY A 542 -8.62 -20.47 4.74
CA GLY A 542 -8.67 -19.91 6.09
C GLY A 542 -8.11 -20.88 7.14
N ASN A 543 -8.96 -21.30 8.11
CA ASN A 543 -8.62 -22.27 9.15
C ASN A 543 -9.06 -23.71 8.83
N ILE A 544 -9.53 -23.96 7.60
CA ILE A 544 -10.02 -25.26 7.16
C ILE A 544 -9.03 -25.88 6.17
N LEU A 545 -8.87 -27.22 6.24
CA LEU A 545 -8.06 -28.00 5.31
C LEU A 545 -8.97 -28.82 4.39
N VAL A 546 -8.93 -28.51 3.09
CA VAL A 546 -9.75 -29.13 2.04
C VAL A 546 -8.93 -30.22 1.34
N HIS A 547 -9.37 -31.47 1.48
CA HIS A 547 -8.72 -32.65 0.92
C HIS A 547 -9.31 -32.94 -0.45
N LYS A 548 -8.54 -32.74 -1.53
CA LYS A 548 -8.94 -32.99 -2.92
C LYS A 548 -8.50 -34.39 -3.34
N GLY A 549 -9.44 -35.17 -3.90
CA GLY A 549 -9.13 -36.54 -4.28
C GLY A 549 -10.23 -37.24 -5.08
N LYS A 550 -10.11 -38.56 -5.19
CA LYS A 550 -11.04 -39.43 -5.90
C LYS A 550 -11.47 -40.60 -5.04
N VAL A 551 -12.75 -40.92 -5.06
CA VAL A 551 -13.29 -42.14 -4.42
C VAL A 551 -12.90 -43.34 -5.30
N GLU A 552 -12.01 -44.19 -4.81
CA GLU A 552 -11.57 -45.38 -5.52
C GLU A 552 -12.49 -46.59 -5.31
N ARG A 553 -13.12 -46.66 -4.12
CA ARG A 553 -14.01 -47.77 -3.75
C ARG A 553 -15.05 -47.30 -2.71
N GLY A 554 -16.28 -47.84 -2.84
CA GLY A 554 -17.35 -47.67 -1.89
C GLY A 554 -18.13 -46.37 -2.03
N THR A 555 -18.88 -46.03 -0.99
CA THR A 555 -19.65 -44.79 -0.90
C THR A 555 -19.41 -44.16 0.46
N VAL A 556 -19.26 -42.84 0.49
CA VAL A 556 -18.96 -42.05 1.67
C VAL A 556 -19.99 -40.96 1.84
N LYS A 557 -20.33 -40.59 3.08
CA LYS A 557 -21.27 -39.51 3.44
C LYS A 557 -20.72 -38.63 4.54
N VAL A 558 -21.29 -37.45 4.65
CA VAL A 558 -21.03 -36.53 5.78
C VAL A 558 -21.40 -37.23 7.10
N GLY A 559 -20.49 -37.12 8.08
CA GLY A 559 -20.62 -37.78 9.39
C GLY A 559 -19.87 -39.12 9.49
N ASP A 560 -19.45 -39.72 8.36
CA ASP A 560 -18.67 -40.96 8.41
C ASP A 560 -17.30 -40.74 9.04
N VAL A 561 -16.82 -41.78 9.72
CA VAL A 561 -15.48 -41.80 10.34
C VAL A 561 -14.53 -42.57 9.45
N VAL A 562 -13.39 -41.93 9.12
CA VAL A 562 -12.35 -42.49 8.25
C VAL A 562 -10.98 -42.42 8.91
N ASN A 563 -10.09 -43.33 8.52
CA ASN A 563 -8.68 -43.25 8.88
C ASN A 563 -7.96 -42.42 7.82
N ALA A 564 -7.53 -41.23 8.17
CA ALA A 564 -6.73 -40.33 7.34
C ALA A 564 -5.26 -40.71 7.47
N THR A 565 -4.66 -41.18 6.36
CA THR A 565 -3.27 -41.69 6.32
C THR A 565 -2.47 -40.99 5.23
N ILE A 566 -1.38 -40.31 5.60
CA ILE A 566 -0.51 -39.61 4.63
C ILE A 566 0.53 -40.55 4.02
N ASP A 567 1.00 -40.20 2.80
CA ASP A 567 2.18 -40.80 2.20
C ASP A 567 3.45 -40.27 2.89
N ARG A 568 4.01 -41.09 3.79
CA ARG A 568 5.20 -40.74 4.56
C ARG A 568 6.45 -40.54 3.68
N ALA A 569 6.55 -41.24 2.56
CA ALA A 569 7.71 -41.15 1.69
C ALA A 569 7.70 -39.81 0.93
N CYS A 570 6.54 -39.42 0.41
CA CYS A 570 6.31 -38.10 -0.17
C CYS A 570 6.59 -36.98 0.84
N ARG A 571 5.98 -37.04 2.02
CA ARG A 571 6.14 -36.03 3.08
C ARG A 571 7.61 -35.82 3.44
N ARG A 572 8.39 -36.89 3.63
CA ARG A 572 9.82 -36.78 3.98
C ARG A 572 10.64 -36.12 2.88
N ARG A 573 10.36 -36.41 1.61
CA ARG A 573 11.05 -35.77 0.48
C ARG A 573 10.74 -34.28 0.44
N VAL A 574 9.47 -33.91 0.55
CA VAL A 574 9.04 -32.51 0.54
C VAL A 574 9.65 -31.74 1.72
N GLN A 575 9.67 -32.31 2.93
CA GLN A 575 10.33 -31.70 4.10
C GLN A 575 11.84 -31.49 3.88
N ALA A 576 12.52 -32.47 3.28
CA ALA A 576 13.95 -32.35 2.97
C ALA A 576 14.19 -31.23 1.92
N ASN A 577 13.37 -31.18 0.88
CA ASN A 577 13.45 -30.15 -0.17
C ASN A 577 13.11 -28.75 0.38
N HIS A 578 12.16 -28.65 1.30
CA HIS A 578 11.86 -27.37 1.99
C HIS A 578 13.07 -26.88 2.78
N THR A 579 13.70 -27.75 3.58
CA THR A 579 14.94 -27.43 4.29
C THR A 579 16.07 -27.05 3.32
N ALA A 580 16.24 -27.81 2.24
CA ALA A 580 17.23 -27.53 1.20
C ALA A 580 17.03 -26.15 0.55
N THR A 581 15.79 -25.73 0.34
CA THR A 581 15.47 -24.39 -0.18
C THR A 581 15.97 -23.28 0.74
N HIS A 582 15.77 -23.41 2.05
CA HIS A 582 16.29 -22.46 3.03
C HIS A 582 17.82 -22.45 3.10
N LEU A 583 18.46 -23.63 3.04
CA LEU A 583 19.92 -23.73 3.01
C LEU A 583 20.49 -23.11 1.72
N LEU A 584 19.86 -23.33 0.58
CA LEU A 584 20.23 -22.70 -0.70
C LEU A 584 20.12 -21.18 -0.60
N GLN A 585 19.04 -20.66 -0.06
CA GLN A 585 18.84 -19.22 0.16
C GLN A 585 19.97 -18.64 1.04
N ALA A 586 20.28 -19.30 2.16
CA ALA A 586 21.33 -18.86 3.07
C ALA A 586 22.72 -18.91 2.39
N ALA A 587 23.00 -19.97 1.61
CA ALA A 587 24.24 -20.09 0.86
C ALA A 587 24.37 -19.02 -0.23
N LEU A 588 23.32 -18.75 -0.97
CA LEU A 588 23.31 -17.72 -2.00
C LEU A 588 23.53 -16.32 -1.41
N LYS A 589 22.90 -15.99 -0.29
CA LYS A 589 23.17 -14.74 0.44
C LYS A 589 24.63 -14.61 0.83
N LYS A 590 25.22 -15.69 1.38
CA LYS A 590 26.60 -15.68 1.86
C LYS A 590 27.65 -15.65 0.74
N ILE A 591 27.39 -16.29 -0.40
CA ILE A 591 28.39 -16.53 -1.46
C ILE A 591 28.24 -15.54 -2.61
N VAL A 592 27.00 -15.15 -2.94
CA VAL A 592 26.70 -14.28 -4.09
C VAL A 592 26.57 -12.83 -3.62
N ASP A 593 25.54 -12.51 -2.83
CA ASP A 593 25.26 -11.16 -2.32
C ASP A 593 24.16 -11.20 -1.27
N ASP A 594 24.25 -10.38 -0.23
CA ASP A 594 23.25 -10.26 0.82
C ASP A 594 21.87 -9.79 0.32
N SER A 595 21.84 -9.16 -0.86
CA SER A 595 20.59 -8.71 -1.52
C SER A 595 19.78 -9.83 -2.16
N VAL A 596 20.34 -11.06 -2.24
CA VAL A 596 19.60 -12.21 -2.80
C VAL A 596 18.33 -12.44 -1.98
N SER A 597 17.18 -12.29 -2.63
CA SER A 597 15.85 -12.51 -2.05
C SER A 597 15.11 -13.62 -2.79
N GLN A 598 14.28 -14.34 -2.05
CA GLN A 598 13.41 -15.36 -2.63
C GLN A 598 12.17 -14.69 -3.21
N ALA A 599 11.96 -14.81 -4.53
CA ALA A 599 10.77 -14.27 -5.19
C ALA A 599 9.56 -15.23 -5.07
N GLY A 600 9.83 -16.52 -4.91
CA GLY A 600 8.85 -17.57 -4.76
C GLY A 600 9.53 -18.94 -4.75
N SER A 601 8.83 -19.96 -4.28
CA SER A 601 9.29 -21.36 -4.39
C SER A 601 8.10 -22.29 -4.52
N LEU A 602 8.29 -23.37 -5.26
CA LEU A 602 7.41 -24.53 -5.27
C LEU A 602 8.21 -25.73 -4.79
N VAL A 603 7.93 -26.16 -3.55
CA VAL A 603 8.62 -27.27 -2.90
C VAL A 603 7.80 -28.53 -3.12
N ASN A 604 8.28 -29.38 -3.99
CA ASN A 604 7.67 -30.66 -4.37
C ASN A 604 8.61 -31.83 -3.98
N PHE A 605 8.13 -33.10 -4.20
CA PHE A 605 8.88 -34.33 -3.90
C PHE A 605 9.79 -34.79 -5.03
#